data_cccab27ed0c97decb9ca214dfac357b5
#
_entry.id   cccab27ed0c97decb9ca214dfac357b5
#
_cell.length_a   1.000
_cell.length_b   1.000
_cell.length_c   1.000
_cell.angle_alpha   90.00
_cell.angle_beta   90.00
_cell.angle_gamma   90.00
#
_symmetry.space_group_name_H-M   'P 1'
#
loop_
_entity.id
_entity.type
_entity.pdbx_description
1 polymer ?
#
loop_
_entity_poly.entity_id
_entity_poly.type
_entity_poly.pdbx_seq_one_letter_code
_entity_poly.pdbx_strand_id
1 'polypeptide(L)'
;MGASVRQIQVTFDCAEPERVARFWCEVLGYVAPPPPEGFASWDDFNRTLPPEQRDSWFACSDPSGAGPRLYFQRVPEGKVVKNRLHLDVRVGIGLVGEERLAALEAECSRLIQLGAVRVRLLPADEVNESVVVMQDVEGNEFCLA
;
A
#
# COMPACT_ATOMS: atom_id res chain seq x y z
N MET A 1 32.99 12.49 0.85
CA MET A 1 32.38 11.20 1.21
C MET A 1 30.85 11.33 1.22
N GLY A 2 30.15 10.36 0.69
CA GLY A 2 28.70 10.34 0.67
C GLY A 2 28.11 9.93 2.02
N ALA A 3 26.80 10.19 2.20
CA ALA A 3 26.05 9.68 3.35
C ALA A 3 25.90 8.15 3.27
N SER A 4 25.78 7.50 4.41
CA SER A 4 25.45 6.07 4.47
C SER A 4 24.04 5.86 3.92
N VAL A 5 23.82 4.69 3.31
CA VAL A 5 22.47 4.28 2.89
C VAL A 5 21.57 4.17 4.12
N ARG A 6 20.39 4.75 4.04
CA ARG A 6 19.40 4.72 5.13
C ARG A 6 18.20 3.88 4.72
N GLN A 7 17.67 3.18 5.69
CA GLN A 7 16.34 2.57 5.54
C GLN A 7 15.27 3.65 5.64
N ILE A 8 14.17 3.42 4.94
CA ILE A 8 13.01 4.33 5.02
C ILE A 8 11.80 3.57 5.53
N GLN A 9 10.86 4.30 6.08
CA GLN A 9 9.51 3.84 6.36
C GLN A 9 8.57 4.74 5.56
N VAL A 10 7.51 4.15 4.99
CA VAL A 10 6.47 4.90 4.29
C VAL A 10 5.27 5.02 5.22
N THR A 11 4.82 6.24 5.47
CA THR A 11 3.64 6.50 6.30
C THR A 11 2.50 7.01 5.45
N PHE A 12 1.34 6.37 5.59
CA PHE A 12 0.09 6.78 4.97
C PHE A 12 -0.77 7.52 6.00
N ASP A 13 -1.21 8.71 5.66
CA ASP A 13 -2.30 9.37 6.37
C ASP A 13 -3.61 8.83 5.84
N CYS A 14 -4.53 8.46 6.73
CA CYS A 14 -5.75 7.78 6.31
C CYS A 14 -6.86 7.95 7.36
N ALA A 15 -8.05 7.50 7.03
CA ALA A 15 -9.19 7.49 7.96
C ALA A 15 -9.28 6.19 8.75
N GLU A 16 -8.97 5.06 8.10
CA GLU A 16 -9.11 3.72 8.69
C GLU A 16 -7.81 2.92 8.55
N PRO A 17 -6.84 3.13 9.46
CA PRO A 17 -5.50 2.56 9.35
C PRO A 17 -5.45 1.05 9.11
N GLU A 18 -6.19 0.25 9.88
CA GLU A 18 -6.15 -1.20 9.72
C GLU A 18 -6.68 -1.65 8.36
N ARG A 19 -7.76 -1.03 7.88
CA ARG A 19 -8.34 -1.36 6.57
C ARG A 19 -7.36 -1.07 5.44
N VAL A 20 -6.72 0.09 5.46
CA VAL A 20 -5.73 0.47 4.44
C VAL A 20 -4.50 -0.43 4.53
N ALA A 21 -4.03 -0.70 5.74
CA ALA A 21 -2.87 -1.57 5.95
C ALA A 21 -3.13 -2.99 5.44
N ARG A 22 -4.30 -3.57 5.70
CA ARG A 22 -4.62 -4.91 5.23
C ARG A 22 -4.70 -4.98 3.70
N PHE A 23 -5.22 -3.95 3.07
CA PHE A 23 -5.17 -3.85 1.61
C PHE A 23 -3.72 -3.88 1.11
N TRP A 24 -2.84 -3.07 1.69
CA TRP A 24 -1.45 -3.00 1.26
C TRP A 24 -0.65 -4.28 1.59
N CYS A 25 -1.02 -5.00 2.65
CA CYS A 25 -0.47 -6.34 2.89
C CYS A 25 -0.75 -7.26 1.71
N GLU A 26 -1.98 -7.25 1.19
CA GLU A 26 -2.35 -8.07 0.03
C GLU A 26 -1.65 -7.62 -1.26
N VAL A 27 -1.44 -6.31 -1.43
CA VAL A 27 -0.74 -5.78 -2.61
C VAL A 27 0.72 -6.21 -2.64
N LEU A 28 1.39 -6.14 -1.49
CA LEU A 28 2.86 -6.30 -1.40
C LEU A 28 3.30 -7.67 -0.89
N GLY A 29 2.38 -8.52 -0.44
CA GLY A 29 2.77 -9.74 0.24
C GLY A 29 3.36 -9.47 1.63
N TYR A 30 2.99 -8.37 2.24
CA TYR A 30 3.43 -7.99 3.58
C TYR A 30 2.55 -8.64 4.65
N VAL A 31 3.01 -8.61 5.88
CA VAL A 31 2.30 -9.18 7.02
C VAL A 31 2.00 -8.09 8.05
N ALA A 32 0.82 -8.22 8.67
CA ALA A 32 0.45 -7.40 9.82
C ALA A 32 1.20 -7.90 11.05
N PRO A 33 1.59 -7.00 11.99
CA PRO A 33 2.19 -7.43 13.24
C PRO A 33 1.18 -8.20 14.09
N PRO A 34 1.64 -9.14 14.94
CA PRO A 34 0.76 -9.78 15.90
C PRO A 34 0.23 -8.76 16.91
N PRO A 35 -0.91 -9.03 17.55
CA PRO A 35 -1.39 -8.21 18.65
C PRO A 35 -0.32 -8.06 19.73
N PRO A 36 -0.37 -6.98 20.54
CA PRO A 36 0.55 -6.85 21.68
C PRO A 36 0.46 -8.03 22.63
N GLU A 37 1.56 -8.31 23.32
CA GLU A 37 1.64 -9.41 24.27
C GLU A 37 0.49 -9.36 25.28
N GLY A 38 -0.16 -10.49 25.50
CA GLY A 38 -1.28 -10.60 26.42
C GLY A 38 -2.66 -10.37 25.78
N PHE A 39 -2.71 -10.07 24.50
CA PHE A 39 -3.97 -9.85 23.79
C PHE A 39 -4.17 -10.85 22.66
N ALA A 40 -5.40 -11.37 22.54
CA ALA A 40 -5.76 -12.34 21.50
C ALA A 40 -5.93 -11.66 20.12
N SER A 41 -6.28 -10.37 20.11
CA SER A 41 -6.51 -9.61 18.87
C SER A 41 -6.19 -8.14 19.05
N TRP A 42 -6.03 -7.44 17.94
CA TRP A 42 -5.91 -5.98 17.94
C TRP A 42 -7.17 -5.31 18.48
N ASP A 43 -8.35 -5.87 18.22
CA ASP A 43 -9.62 -5.38 18.75
C ASP A 43 -9.63 -5.43 20.28
N ASP A 44 -9.15 -6.54 20.86
CA ASP A 44 -9.05 -6.66 22.31
C ASP A 44 -8.12 -5.62 22.92
N PHE A 45 -6.98 -5.37 22.27
CA PHE A 45 -6.07 -4.34 22.70
C PHE A 45 -6.71 -2.95 22.58
N ASN A 46 -7.34 -2.63 21.46
CA ASN A 46 -7.96 -1.33 21.25
C ASN A 46 -9.06 -1.02 22.27
N ARG A 47 -9.80 -2.03 22.74
CA ARG A 47 -10.81 -1.83 23.77
C ARG A 47 -10.23 -1.33 25.10
N THR A 48 -8.95 -1.56 25.36
CA THR A 48 -8.28 -1.06 26.57
C THR A 48 -7.87 0.40 26.47
N LEU A 49 -7.88 0.97 25.26
CA LEU A 49 -7.49 2.35 25.01
C LEU A 49 -8.66 3.31 25.19
N PRO A 50 -8.39 4.60 25.52
CA PRO A 50 -9.42 5.63 25.43
C PRO A 50 -10.02 5.66 24.01
N PRO A 51 -11.33 5.95 23.85
CA PRO A 51 -11.98 5.91 22.54
C PRO A 51 -11.27 6.68 21.43
N GLU A 52 -10.70 7.84 21.75
CA GLU A 52 -10.00 8.69 20.78
C GLU A 52 -8.66 8.11 20.30
N GLN A 53 -8.13 7.11 21.01
CA GLN A 53 -6.87 6.45 20.65
C GLN A 53 -7.07 5.11 19.94
N ARG A 54 -8.32 4.61 19.93
CA ARG A 54 -8.63 3.32 19.30
C ARG A 54 -8.47 3.41 17.80
N ASP A 55 -7.89 2.36 17.22
CA ASP A 55 -7.71 2.24 15.78
C ASP A 55 -6.99 3.45 15.15
N SER A 56 -6.12 4.11 15.93
CA SER A 56 -5.45 5.33 15.49
C SER A 56 -4.24 5.07 14.60
N TRP A 57 -3.76 3.84 14.56
CA TRP A 57 -2.63 3.46 13.72
C TRP A 57 -2.64 1.96 13.42
N PHE A 58 -1.94 1.59 12.37
CA PHE A 58 -1.63 0.19 12.05
C PHE A 58 -0.33 0.14 11.26
N ALA A 59 0.21 -1.06 11.05
CA ALA A 59 1.45 -1.21 10.31
C ALA A 59 1.48 -2.54 9.55
N CYS A 60 2.31 -2.62 8.54
CA CYS A 60 2.65 -3.89 7.90
C CYS A 60 4.12 -3.88 7.49
N SER A 61 4.70 -5.06 7.40
CA SER A 61 6.12 -5.22 7.14
C SER A 61 6.37 -6.35 6.15
N ASP A 62 7.44 -6.20 5.40
CA ASP A 62 7.99 -7.26 4.57
C ASP A 62 8.52 -8.37 5.50
N PRO A 63 8.00 -9.60 5.41
CA PRO A 63 8.47 -10.71 6.25
C PRO A 63 9.95 -11.05 6.03
N SER A 64 10.52 -10.70 4.86
CA SER A 64 11.95 -10.90 4.59
C SER A 64 12.82 -9.78 5.16
N GLY A 65 12.23 -8.64 5.53
CA GLY A 65 12.95 -7.47 6.02
C GLY A 65 13.63 -6.63 4.95
N ALA A 66 13.51 -6.98 3.67
CA ALA A 66 14.17 -6.27 2.58
C ALA A 66 13.48 -4.97 2.20
N GLY A 67 12.15 -4.96 2.22
CA GLY A 67 11.37 -3.79 1.84
C GLY A 67 11.10 -2.83 3.01
N PRO A 68 10.65 -1.59 2.72
CA PRO A 68 10.33 -0.62 3.76
C PRO A 68 9.09 -1.05 4.54
N ARG A 69 9.09 -0.75 5.86
CA ARG A 69 7.89 -0.88 6.67
C ARG A 69 6.87 0.16 6.23
N LEU A 70 5.59 -0.21 6.20
CA LEU A 70 4.50 0.72 6.00
C LEU A 70 3.81 1.01 7.33
N TYR A 71 3.55 2.27 7.59
CA TYR A 71 2.83 2.73 8.77
C TYR A 71 1.61 3.52 8.32
N PHE A 72 0.50 3.34 9.00
CA PHE A 72 -0.78 3.96 8.67
C PHE A 72 -1.29 4.69 9.90
N GLN A 73 -1.50 5.98 9.77
CA GLN A 73 -1.97 6.80 10.89
C GLN A 73 -3.26 7.52 10.53
N ARG A 74 -4.19 7.52 11.47
CA ARG A 74 -5.45 8.23 11.29
C ARG A 74 -5.22 9.73 11.39
N VAL A 75 -5.76 10.46 10.40
CA VAL A 75 -5.76 11.91 10.37
C VAL A 75 -7.17 12.40 10.11
N PRO A 76 -7.54 13.62 10.57
CA PRO A 76 -8.87 14.14 10.33
C PRO A 76 -9.09 14.63 8.90
N GLU A 77 -8.00 14.95 8.17
CA GLU A 77 -8.09 15.47 6.81
C GLU A 77 -8.41 14.36 5.81
N GLY A 78 -9.44 14.58 4.97
CA GLY A 78 -9.74 13.66 3.88
C GLY A 78 -8.78 13.82 2.71
N LYS A 79 -8.78 12.79 1.86
CA LYS A 79 -8.01 12.80 0.61
C LYS A 79 -8.75 13.68 -0.41
N VAL A 80 -8.15 14.78 -0.84
CA VAL A 80 -8.77 15.76 -1.76
C VAL A 80 -8.02 15.86 -3.08
N VAL A 81 -6.71 16.11 -3.03
CA VAL A 81 -5.89 16.27 -4.23
C VAL A 81 -5.09 15.00 -4.52
N LYS A 82 -4.60 14.89 -5.78
CA LYS A 82 -3.75 13.78 -6.17
C LYS A 82 -2.50 13.73 -5.31
N ASN A 83 -2.05 12.51 -4.96
CA ASN A 83 -0.79 12.31 -4.27
C ASN A 83 0.37 13.02 -4.98
N ARG A 84 1.26 13.63 -4.23
CA ARG A 84 2.51 14.17 -4.77
C ARG A 84 3.62 13.13 -4.78
N LEU A 85 3.45 12.05 -4.06
CA LEU A 85 4.33 10.88 -4.07
C LEU A 85 3.44 9.66 -4.22
N HIS A 86 3.78 8.74 -5.11
CA HIS A 86 3.05 7.49 -5.27
C HIS A 86 4.02 6.30 -5.33
N LEU A 87 3.55 5.15 -4.90
CA LEU A 87 4.31 3.91 -4.98
C LEU A 87 4.08 3.27 -6.35
N ASP A 88 5.14 2.74 -6.94
CA ASP A 88 5.06 1.91 -8.13
C ASP A 88 5.28 0.45 -7.70
N VAL A 89 4.21 -0.33 -7.75
CA VAL A 89 4.25 -1.76 -7.42
C VAL A 89 4.72 -2.50 -8.68
N ARG A 90 5.92 -3.04 -8.62
CA ARG A 90 6.62 -3.55 -9.81
C ARG A 90 6.23 -5.00 -10.09
N VAL A 91 5.11 -5.16 -10.76
CA VAL A 91 4.53 -6.45 -11.12
C VAL A 91 5.14 -7.02 -12.40
N GLY A 92 5.58 -6.13 -13.29
CA GLY A 92 6.05 -6.49 -14.62
C GLY A 92 7.56 -6.59 -14.79
N ILE A 93 8.32 -6.81 -13.72
CA ILE A 93 9.78 -6.90 -13.80
C ILE A 93 10.19 -8.00 -14.78
N GLY A 94 11.04 -7.64 -15.75
CA GLY A 94 11.54 -8.57 -16.75
C GLY A 94 10.56 -8.88 -17.88
N LEU A 95 9.36 -8.30 -17.86
CA LEU A 95 8.35 -8.48 -18.89
C LEU A 95 8.24 -7.25 -19.78
N VAL A 96 7.95 -7.46 -21.05
CA VAL A 96 7.74 -6.39 -22.04
C VAL A 96 6.50 -6.70 -22.88
N GLY A 97 5.98 -5.68 -23.57
CA GLY A 97 4.90 -5.82 -24.53
C GLY A 97 3.63 -6.43 -23.94
N GLU A 98 3.04 -7.38 -24.65
CA GLU A 98 1.76 -7.98 -24.26
C GLU A 98 1.85 -8.82 -22.99
N GLU A 99 2.98 -9.49 -22.74
CA GLU A 99 3.16 -10.26 -21.52
C GLU A 99 3.16 -9.36 -20.29
N ARG A 100 3.84 -8.21 -20.40
CA ARG A 100 3.84 -7.21 -19.32
C ARG A 100 2.44 -6.68 -19.09
N LEU A 101 1.76 -6.26 -20.16
CA LEU A 101 0.39 -5.74 -20.06
C LEU A 101 -0.56 -6.76 -19.43
N ALA A 102 -0.46 -8.02 -19.84
CA ALA A 102 -1.27 -9.09 -19.26
C ALA A 102 -1.02 -9.25 -17.75
N ALA A 103 0.22 -9.18 -17.31
CA ALA A 103 0.57 -9.26 -15.90
C ALA A 103 -0.01 -8.08 -15.11
N LEU A 104 0.12 -6.85 -15.63
CA LEU A 104 -0.45 -5.67 -15.00
C LEU A 104 -1.98 -5.75 -14.92
N GLU A 105 -2.64 -6.16 -15.97
CA GLU A 105 -4.11 -6.24 -15.99
C GLU A 105 -4.63 -7.37 -15.08
N ALA A 106 -3.92 -8.49 -14.99
CA ALA A 106 -4.28 -9.57 -14.07
C ALA A 106 -4.19 -9.10 -12.62
N GLU A 107 -3.12 -8.41 -12.25
CA GLU A 107 -2.98 -7.86 -10.90
C GLU A 107 -4.01 -6.76 -10.64
N CYS A 108 -4.26 -5.90 -11.62
CA CYS A 108 -5.31 -4.89 -11.53
C CYS A 108 -6.66 -5.52 -11.17
N SER A 109 -7.03 -6.58 -11.88
CA SER A 109 -8.30 -7.30 -11.61
C SER A 109 -8.34 -7.90 -10.21
N ARG A 110 -7.21 -8.47 -9.75
CA ARG A 110 -7.11 -9.01 -8.38
C ARG A 110 -7.32 -7.92 -7.35
N LEU A 111 -6.67 -6.77 -7.52
CA LEU A 111 -6.74 -5.65 -6.56
C LEU A 111 -8.11 -4.98 -6.55
N ILE A 112 -8.80 -4.93 -7.69
CA ILE A 112 -10.20 -4.44 -7.75
C ILE A 112 -11.09 -5.27 -6.84
N GLN A 113 -10.91 -6.59 -6.79
CA GLN A 113 -11.67 -7.47 -5.89
C GLN A 113 -11.40 -7.16 -4.41
N LEU A 114 -10.27 -6.54 -4.11
CA LEU A 114 -9.90 -6.13 -2.76
C LEU A 114 -10.29 -4.68 -2.44
N GLY A 115 -10.94 -3.99 -3.37
CA GLY A 115 -11.45 -2.63 -3.15
C GLY A 115 -10.66 -1.52 -3.83
N ALA A 116 -9.63 -1.84 -4.61
CA ALA A 116 -8.91 -0.83 -5.40
C ALA A 116 -9.77 -0.32 -6.56
N VAL A 117 -9.42 0.85 -7.08
CA VAL A 117 -10.05 1.44 -8.25
C VAL A 117 -9.01 1.56 -9.36
N ARG A 118 -9.36 1.10 -10.55
CA ARG A 118 -8.55 1.32 -11.75
C ARG A 118 -8.84 2.72 -12.28
N VAL A 119 -7.80 3.53 -12.41
CA VAL A 119 -7.95 4.88 -12.95
C VAL A 119 -7.76 4.86 -14.46
N ARG A 120 -6.60 4.40 -14.94
CA ARG A 120 -6.33 4.33 -16.39
C ARG A 120 -5.08 3.50 -16.68
N LEU A 121 -5.00 3.04 -17.92
CA LEU A 121 -3.79 2.50 -18.50
C LEU A 121 -3.01 3.63 -19.17
N LEU A 122 -1.70 3.69 -18.89
CA LEU A 122 -0.74 4.45 -19.68
C LEU A 122 -0.01 3.46 -20.56
N PRO A 123 -0.31 3.42 -21.90
CA PRO A 123 0.31 2.44 -22.76
C PRO A 123 1.81 2.70 -22.95
N ALA A 124 2.53 1.65 -23.32
CA ALA A 124 3.95 1.77 -23.66
C ALA A 124 4.15 2.70 -24.86
N ASP A 125 5.23 3.42 -24.85
CA ASP A 125 5.68 4.26 -25.95
C ASP A 125 7.17 3.99 -26.26
N GLU A 126 7.83 4.90 -26.98
CA GLU A 126 9.23 4.73 -27.40
C GLU A 126 10.22 4.72 -26.22
N VAL A 127 9.86 5.34 -25.09
CA VAL A 127 10.76 5.50 -23.95
C VAL A 127 10.20 4.92 -22.63
N ASN A 128 8.89 4.66 -22.56
CA ASN A 128 8.23 4.21 -21.34
C ASN A 128 7.53 2.87 -21.55
N GLU A 129 7.63 2.01 -20.54
CA GLU A 129 6.83 0.80 -20.47
C GLU A 129 5.40 1.13 -20.04
N SER A 130 4.47 0.20 -20.27
CA SER A 130 3.09 0.36 -19.83
C SER A 130 2.97 0.38 -18.30
N VAL A 131 1.99 1.15 -17.82
CA VAL A 131 1.71 1.32 -16.39
C VAL A 131 0.20 1.42 -16.21
N VAL A 132 -0.34 0.82 -15.16
CA VAL A 132 -1.75 0.99 -14.79
C VAL A 132 -1.81 1.86 -13.54
N VAL A 133 -2.49 2.99 -13.65
CA VAL A 133 -2.72 3.89 -12.52
C VAL A 133 -3.94 3.41 -11.75
N MET A 134 -3.80 3.27 -10.44
CA MET A 134 -4.83 2.79 -9.54
C MET A 134 -4.99 3.69 -8.33
N GLN A 135 -6.05 3.46 -7.59
CA GLN A 135 -6.25 4.04 -6.25
C GLN A 135 -6.49 2.93 -5.25
N ASP A 136 -5.96 3.10 -4.04
CA ASP A 136 -6.22 2.17 -2.95
C ASP A 136 -7.63 2.38 -2.37
N VAL A 137 -7.95 1.68 -1.29
CA VAL A 137 -9.28 1.68 -0.69
C VAL A 137 -9.69 3.05 -0.11
N GLU A 138 -8.77 3.99 0.03
CA GLU A 138 -9.07 5.37 0.45
C GLU A 138 -8.72 6.41 -0.63
N GLY A 139 -8.50 5.98 -1.84
CA GLY A 139 -8.27 6.88 -2.97
C GLY A 139 -6.83 7.32 -3.17
N ASN A 140 -5.86 6.74 -2.45
CA ASN A 140 -4.45 7.06 -2.67
C ASN A 140 -3.98 6.45 -3.99
N GLU A 141 -3.39 7.27 -4.86
CA GLU A 141 -2.93 6.82 -6.16
C GLU A 141 -1.64 6.01 -6.03
N PHE A 142 -1.57 4.92 -6.76
CA PHE A 142 -0.39 4.10 -6.95
C PHE A 142 -0.39 3.52 -8.37
N CYS A 143 0.71 2.94 -8.78
CA CYS A 143 0.82 2.36 -10.11
C CYS A 143 1.22 0.89 -10.03
N LEU A 144 0.71 0.12 -10.99
CA LEU A 144 1.25 -1.19 -11.31
C LEU A 144 2.22 -1.00 -12.48
N ALA A 145 3.46 -1.43 -12.27
CA ALA A 145 4.54 -1.18 -13.21
C ALA A 145 5.39 -2.43 -13.48
#